data_7f158c8cb9307f954c67b97b4f126eca
#
_entry.id   7f158c8cb9307f954c67b97b4f126eca
#
_cell.length_a   1.000
_cell.length_b   1.000
_cell.length_c   1.000
_cell.angle_alpha   90.00
_cell.angle_beta   90.00
_cell.angle_gamma   90.00
#
_symmetry.space_group_name_H-M   'P 1'
#
loop_
_entity.id
_entity.type
_entity.pdbx_description
1 polymer ?
#
loop_
_entity_poly.entity_id
_entity_poly.type
_entity_poly.pdbx_seq_one_letter_code
_entity_poly.pdbx_strand_id
1 'polypeptide(L)'
;MATGKATFGPRSIGSADYAALRSPYETILPEGPVKTFDIELGGDMKGYLWSINGQYYPEAFSPKGRAEPLWVNAGDRVRMRVSNKTMMYHPMHLHGHFFRLLPQPGEWGEPRAPIKDTFAIGPRQRIDFEFTADNPGKWFFHCHNLYHLASGMAREVRYRA
;
A
#
# COMPACT_ATOMS: atom_id res chain seq x y z
N MET A 1 17.40 -9.71 -46.25
CA MET A 1 17.22 -9.79 -44.79
C MET A 1 16.92 -8.37 -44.31
N ALA A 2 15.70 -8.09 -43.89
CA ALA A 2 15.32 -6.79 -43.40
C ALA A 2 15.68 -6.66 -41.91
N THR A 3 16.66 -5.82 -41.58
CA THR A 3 17.00 -5.47 -40.24
C THR A 3 15.98 -4.42 -39.73
N GLY A 4 14.89 -4.86 -39.12
CA GLY A 4 13.96 -3.99 -38.47
C GLY A 4 14.62 -3.35 -37.24
N LYS A 5 14.94 -2.05 -37.32
CA LYS A 5 15.28 -1.24 -36.16
C LYS A 5 14.06 -1.15 -35.26
N ALA A 6 14.14 -1.74 -34.06
CA ALA A 6 13.17 -1.48 -33.01
C ALA A 6 13.30 -0.01 -32.59
N THR A 7 12.32 0.81 -32.94
CA THR A 7 12.22 2.19 -32.44
C THR A 7 11.56 2.15 -31.06
N PHE A 8 12.35 2.28 -30.02
CA PHE A 8 11.84 2.59 -28.69
C PHE A 8 11.49 4.11 -28.66
N GLY A 9 10.26 4.43 -29.04
CA GLY A 9 9.72 5.76 -28.71
C GLY A 9 9.59 5.90 -27.18
N PRO A 10 9.64 7.14 -26.64
CA PRO A 10 9.37 7.37 -25.24
C PRO A 10 7.93 6.96 -24.97
N ARG A 11 7.72 5.72 -24.49
CA ARG A 11 6.47 5.36 -23.85
C ARG A 11 6.40 6.22 -22.59
N SER A 12 5.44 7.13 -22.51
CA SER A 12 5.04 7.64 -21.23
C SER A 12 4.76 6.41 -20.37
N ILE A 13 5.60 6.16 -19.38
CA ILE A 13 5.30 5.22 -18.32
C ILE A 13 4.17 5.92 -17.56
N GLY A 14 2.95 5.78 -18.06
CA GLY A 14 1.76 6.14 -17.33
C GLY A 14 1.84 5.42 -15.98
N SER A 15 1.40 6.06 -14.91
CA SER A 15 1.17 5.39 -13.64
C SER A 15 0.54 4.04 -13.95
N ALA A 16 1.08 2.96 -13.38
CA ALA A 16 0.56 1.62 -13.64
C ALA A 16 -0.96 1.68 -13.43
N ASP A 17 -1.70 1.51 -14.51
CA ASP A 17 -3.16 1.56 -14.44
C ASP A 17 -3.64 0.24 -13.84
N TYR A 18 -3.66 0.20 -12.51
CA TYR A 18 -4.14 -0.96 -11.77
C TYR A 18 -5.59 -1.32 -12.12
N ALA A 19 -6.36 -0.35 -12.60
CA ALA A 19 -7.73 -0.59 -13.05
C ALA A 19 -7.82 -1.52 -14.26
N ALA A 20 -6.77 -1.58 -15.07
CA ALA A 20 -6.67 -2.49 -16.23
C ALA A 20 -6.18 -3.90 -15.85
N LEU A 21 -5.61 -4.09 -14.66
CA LEU A 21 -5.07 -5.38 -14.25
C LEU A 21 -6.17 -6.30 -13.72
N ARG A 22 -6.07 -7.59 -14.11
CA ARG A 22 -6.93 -8.65 -13.58
C ARG A 22 -6.10 -9.89 -13.26
N SER A 23 -6.48 -10.57 -12.20
CA SER A 23 -5.98 -11.91 -11.93
C SER A 23 -6.53 -12.91 -12.94
N PRO A 24 -5.76 -13.92 -13.37
CA PRO A 24 -6.29 -15.03 -14.17
C PRO A 24 -7.28 -15.91 -13.38
N TYR A 25 -7.26 -15.82 -12.04
CA TYR A 25 -8.11 -16.59 -11.14
C TYR A 25 -8.95 -15.65 -10.27
N GLU A 26 -10.01 -16.20 -9.68
CA GLU A 26 -10.76 -15.51 -8.63
C GLU A 26 -9.89 -15.29 -7.41
N THR A 27 -10.03 -14.10 -6.83
CA THR A 27 -9.24 -13.64 -5.68
C THR A 27 -10.12 -13.12 -4.54
N ILE A 28 -11.42 -13.47 -4.55
CA ILE A 28 -12.35 -13.10 -3.50
C ILE A 28 -11.81 -13.67 -2.17
N LEU A 29 -11.72 -12.82 -1.17
CA LEU A 29 -11.28 -13.25 0.15
C LEU A 29 -12.38 -14.04 0.85
N PRO A 30 -12.02 -14.99 1.72
CA PRO A 30 -12.98 -15.66 2.60
C PRO A 30 -13.81 -14.64 3.39
N GLU A 31 -15.04 -15.03 3.73
CA GLU A 31 -15.86 -14.21 4.63
C GLU A 31 -15.23 -14.14 6.02
N GLY A 32 -15.38 -12.99 6.66
CA GLY A 32 -14.83 -12.74 7.99
C GLY A 32 -15.21 -11.34 8.48
N PRO A 33 -14.95 -11.06 9.77
CA PRO A 33 -15.17 -9.74 10.33
C PRO A 33 -14.38 -8.67 9.54
N VAL A 34 -15.05 -7.61 9.12
CA VAL A 34 -14.42 -6.57 8.31
C VAL A 34 -13.76 -5.53 9.21
N LYS A 35 -12.46 -5.36 9.04
CA LYS A 35 -11.65 -4.33 9.68
C LYS A 35 -11.18 -3.32 8.64
N THR A 36 -11.58 -2.06 8.75
CA THR A 36 -11.20 -1.00 7.80
C THR A 36 -10.24 -0.01 8.45
N PHE A 37 -9.18 0.35 7.71
CA PHE A 37 -8.27 1.43 8.08
C PHE A 37 -8.23 2.49 6.98
N ASP A 38 -8.39 3.74 7.37
CA ASP A 38 -8.09 4.88 6.53
C ASP A 38 -6.62 5.26 6.72
N ILE A 39 -5.85 5.22 5.65
CA ILE A 39 -4.42 5.47 5.63
C ILE A 39 -4.16 6.74 4.83
N GLU A 40 -3.57 7.71 5.48
CA GLU A 40 -3.13 8.94 4.86
C GLU A 40 -1.60 8.98 4.80
N LEU A 41 -1.04 9.07 3.59
CA LEU A 41 0.39 9.30 3.38
C LEU A 41 0.63 10.80 3.37
N GLY A 42 1.41 11.29 4.32
CA GLY A 42 1.73 12.69 4.53
C GLY A 42 3.23 12.96 4.55
N GLY A 43 3.58 14.24 4.57
CA GLY A 43 4.96 14.70 4.62
C GLY A 43 5.31 15.65 3.49
N ASP A 44 6.51 16.19 3.52
CA ASP A 44 7.01 17.11 2.51
C ASP A 44 8.53 17.04 2.32
N MET A 45 9.00 17.57 1.21
CA MET A 45 10.42 17.64 0.87
C MET A 45 11.19 18.68 1.71
N LYS A 46 10.53 19.65 2.31
CA LYS A 46 11.19 20.71 3.07
C LYS A 46 11.66 20.20 4.43
N GLY A 47 10.83 19.42 5.10
CA GLY A 47 11.13 18.83 6.40
C GLY A 47 11.82 17.46 6.33
N TYR A 48 11.80 16.81 5.18
CA TYR A 48 12.25 15.42 4.97
C TYR A 48 11.63 14.42 5.96
N LEU A 49 10.43 14.74 6.45
CA LEU A 49 9.67 13.89 7.35
C LEU A 49 8.45 13.35 6.63
N TRP A 50 8.31 12.04 6.62
CA TRP A 50 7.24 11.34 5.92
C TRP A 50 6.43 10.52 6.93
N SER A 51 5.13 10.56 6.83
CA SER A 51 4.24 10.00 7.84
C SER A 51 3.16 9.09 7.26
N ILE A 52 2.65 8.21 8.09
CA ILE A 52 1.37 7.53 7.88
C ILE A 52 0.40 7.99 8.98
N ASN A 53 -0.73 8.60 8.60
CA ASN A 53 -1.71 9.19 9.51
C ASN A 53 -1.09 10.23 10.48
N GLY A 54 -0.16 11.03 9.99
CA GLY A 54 0.54 12.04 10.79
C GLY A 54 1.49 11.46 11.85
N GLN A 55 1.75 10.15 11.84
CA GLN A 55 2.66 9.47 12.76
C GLN A 55 3.91 8.98 12.03
N TYR A 56 5.02 8.92 12.74
CA TYR A 56 6.34 8.61 12.20
C TYR A 56 6.90 7.35 12.84
N TYR A 57 7.69 6.59 12.08
CA TYR A 57 8.38 5.38 12.51
C TYR A 57 9.82 5.37 11.97
N PRO A 58 10.83 4.92 12.69
CA PRO A 58 10.87 4.56 14.12
C PRO A 58 10.99 5.78 15.03
N GLU A 59 10.94 5.54 16.33
CA GLU A 59 10.98 6.56 17.40
C GLU A 59 12.16 7.52 17.32
N ALA A 60 13.32 7.05 16.85
CA ALA A 60 14.57 7.81 16.83
C ALA A 60 14.51 9.10 15.99
N PHE A 61 13.59 9.19 15.04
CA PHE A 61 13.44 10.33 14.15
C PHE A 61 12.13 11.10 14.33
N SER A 62 11.30 10.66 15.27
CA SER A 62 9.99 11.28 15.51
C SER A 62 9.96 12.08 16.81
N PRO A 63 9.76 13.40 16.74
CA PRO A 63 9.52 14.20 17.95
C PRO A 63 8.16 13.91 18.61
N LYS A 64 7.31 13.08 17.99
CA LYS A 64 5.94 12.80 18.43
C LYS A 64 5.70 11.36 18.93
N GLY A 65 6.78 10.60 19.19
CA GLY A 65 6.67 9.24 19.71
C GLY A 65 6.41 8.19 18.63
N ARG A 66 6.20 6.95 19.07
CA ARG A 66 6.02 5.78 18.22
C ARG A 66 4.68 5.80 17.51
N ALA A 67 4.71 5.40 16.24
CA ALA A 67 3.47 5.21 15.48
C ALA A 67 2.64 4.05 16.07
N GLU A 68 1.37 4.32 16.37
CA GLU A 68 0.43 3.31 16.87
C GLU A 68 0.24 2.18 15.87
N PRO A 69 0.30 0.91 16.28
CA PRO A 69 0.05 -0.21 15.39
C PRO A 69 -1.37 -0.22 14.82
N LEU A 70 -1.50 -0.77 13.63
CA LEU A 70 -2.78 -1.12 13.04
C LEU A 70 -3.18 -2.51 13.57
N TRP A 71 -4.06 -2.55 14.56
CA TRP A 71 -4.42 -3.78 15.25
C TRP A 71 -5.46 -4.58 14.48
N VAL A 72 -5.16 -5.86 14.24
CA VAL A 72 -6.05 -6.83 13.60
C VAL A 72 -6.21 -8.09 14.47
N ASN A 73 -7.27 -8.86 14.22
CA ASN A 73 -7.43 -10.21 14.79
C ASN A 73 -7.19 -11.24 13.69
N ALA A 74 -6.78 -12.44 14.06
CA ALA A 74 -6.72 -13.56 13.11
C ALA A 74 -8.11 -13.80 12.50
N GLY A 75 -8.15 -13.93 11.17
CA GLY A 75 -9.38 -14.10 10.40
C GLY A 75 -10.10 -12.80 10.00
N ASP A 76 -9.65 -11.63 10.45
CA ASP A 76 -10.20 -10.37 9.98
C ASP A 76 -9.99 -10.22 8.45
N ARG A 77 -11.01 -9.75 7.75
CA ARG A 77 -10.90 -9.25 6.39
C ARG A 77 -10.52 -7.77 6.46
N VAL A 78 -9.25 -7.49 6.28
CA VAL A 78 -8.68 -6.14 6.45
C VAL A 78 -8.81 -5.37 5.16
N ARG A 79 -9.36 -4.16 5.24
CA ARG A 79 -9.46 -3.18 4.14
C ARG A 79 -8.63 -1.96 4.44
N MET A 80 -7.71 -1.63 3.54
CA MET A 80 -6.88 -0.43 3.60
C MET A 80 -7.31 0.54 2.52
N ARG A 81 -7.71 1.75 2.92
CA ARG A 81 -8.05 2.85 2.02
C ARG A 81 -6.93 3.87 2.06
N VAL A 82 -6.00 3.78 1.11
CA VAL A 82 -4.78 4.58 1.12
C VAL A 82 -4.95 5.83 0.26
N SER A 83 -4.74 7.00 0.86
CA SER A 83 -4.77 8.30 0.20
C SER A 83 -3.39 8.96 0.27
N ASN A 84 -2.80 9.28 -0.87
CA ASN A 84 -1.55 10.02 -0.92
C ASN A 84 -1.83 11.53 -0.95
N LYS A 85 -1.50 12.22 0.14
CA LYS A 85 -1.66 13.69 0.27
C LYS A 85 -0.42 14.46 -0.17
N THR A 86 0.64 13.76 -0.53
CA THR A 86 1.91 14.35 -0.95
C THR A 86 1.98 14.58 -2.46
N MET A 87 3.07 15.20 -2.91
CA MET A 87 3.40 15.38 -4.32
C MET A 87 4.43 14.36 -4.83
N MET A 88 4.72 13.31 -4.03
CA MET A 88 5.68 12.27 -4.37
C MET A 88 4.97 10.94 -4.63
N TYR A 89 5.61 10.07 -5.43
CA TYR A 89 5.23 8.68 -5.54
C TYR A 89 5.70 7.89 -4.32
N HIS A 90 4.84 7.00 -3.84
CA HIS A 90 5.17 6.10 -2.74
C HIS A 90 4.91 4.64 -3.16
N PRO A 91 5.95 3.82 -3.40
CA PRO A 91 5.79 2.37 -3.48
C PRO A 91 5.53 1.84 -2.06
N MET A 92 4.30 1.40 -1.80
CA MET A 92 3.88 0.90 -0.48
C MET A 92 3.92 -0.62 -0.46
N HIS A 93 4.56 -1.19 0.55
CA HIS A 93 4.75 -2.63 0.74
C HIS A 93 4.20 -3.09 2.09
N LEU A 94 3.55 -4.23 2.10
CA LEU A 94 3.10 -4.92 3.31
C LEU A 94 3.83 -6.26 3.45
N HIS A 95 4.56 -6.42 4.55
CA HIS A 95 5.19 -7.68 4.88
C HIS A 95 4.17 -8.75 5.30
N GLY A 96 4.53 -10.01 5.08
CA GLY A 96 3.83 -11.18 5.59
C GLY A 96 2.45 -11.47 4.99
N HIS A 97 1.96 -10.64 4.08
CA HIS A 97 0.67 -10.80 3.45
C HIS A 97 0.71 -10.43 1.96
N PHE A 98 -0.04 -11.18 1.18
CA PHE A 98 -0.46 -10.72 -0.14
C PHE A 98 -1.85 -10.09 -0.04
N PHE A 99 -2.10 -9.06 -0.82
CA PHE A 99 -3.36 -8.36 -0.83
C PHE A 99 -3.96 -8.25 -2.24
N ARG A 100 -5.26 -8.18 -2.29
CA ARG A 100 -6.00 -7.84 -3.50
C ARG A 100 -5.97 -6.34 -3.68
N LEU A 101 -5.40 -5.89 -4.78
CA LEU A 101 -5.39 -4.48 -5.14
C LEU A 101 -6.66 -4.15 -5.91
N LEU A 102 -7.51 -3.29 -5.38
CA LEU A 102 -8.79 -3.00 -6.00
C LEU A 102 -8.60 -2.06 -7.19
N PRO A 103 -9.25 -2.35 -8.34
CA PRO A 103 -9.08 -1.55 -9.55
C PRO A 103 -9.46 -0.10 -9.36
N GLN A 104 -10.51 0.13 -8.57
CA GLN A 104 -10.95 1.46 -8.19
C GLN A 104 -11.30 1.51 -6.70
N PRO A 105 -11.12 2.66 -6.05
CA PRO A 105 -11.50 2.83 -4.66
C PRO A 105 -12.96 2.46 -4.41
N GLY A 106 -13.19 1.59 -3.45
CA GLY A 106 -14.53 1.15 -3.05
C GLY A 106 -15.10 -0.06 -3.81
N GLU A 107 -14.43 -0.56 -4.85
CA GLU A 107 -14.88 -1.75 -5.60
C GLU A 107 -14.51 -3.07 -4.93
N TRP A 108 -14.98 -3.26 -3.69
CA TRP A 108 -14.64 -4.42 -2.85
C TRP A 108 -15.10 -5.78 -3.41
N GLY A 109 -16.07 -5.78 -4.30
CA GLY A 109 -16.63 -6.99 -4.93
C GLY A 109 -15.94 -7.46 -6.20
N GLU A 110 -14.86 -6.83 -6.66
CA GLU A 110 -14.15 -7.23 -7.88
C GLU A 110 -13.61 -8.66 -7.75
N PRO A 111 -14.14 -9.66 -8.49
CA PRO A 111 -13.79 -11.07 -8.27
C PRO A 111 -12.37 -11.41 -8.72
N ARG A 112 -11.79 -10.62 -9.62
CA ARG A 112 -10.49 -10.90 -10.25
C ARG A 112 -9.48 -9.77 -10.00
N ALA A 113 -9.54 -9.12 -8.84
CA ALA A 113 -8.58 -8.13 -8.45
C ALA A 113 -7.15 -8.72 -8.41
N PRO A 114 -6.11 -8.01 -8.92
CA PRO A 114 -4.76 -8.53 -8.93
C PRO A 114 -4.22 -8.70 -7.50
N ILE A 115 -3.50 -9.80 -7.27
CA ILE A 115 -2.79 -10.05 -6.01
C ILE A 115 -1.41 -9.41 -6.09
N LYS A 116 -1.08 -8.64 -5.06
CA LYS A 116 0.17 -7.91 -4.93
C LYS A 116 0.65 -7.96 -3.47
N ASP A 117 1.90 -7.62 -3.26
CA ASP A 117 2.50 -7.30 -1.96
C ASP A 117 2.98 -5.84 -1.90
N THR A 118 3.07 -5.20 -3.08
CA THR A 118 3.55 -3.84 -3.26
C THR A 118 2.72 -3.13 -4.33
N PHE A 119 2.42 -1.85 -4.13
CA PHE A 119 1.80 -0.99 -5.12
C PHE A 119 2.43 0.40 -5.11
N ALA A 120 2.48 1.06 -6.26
CA ALA A 120 2.89 2.46 -6.36
C ALA A 120 1.65 3.36 -6.33
N ILE A 121 1.64 4.35 -5.44
CA ILE A 121 0.59 5.36 -5.37
C ILE A 121 1.17 6.73 -5.71
N GLY A 122 0.62 7.35 -6.75
CA GLY A 122 1.05 8.65 -7.24
C GLY A 122 0.50 9.83 -6.41
N PRO A 123 0.97 11.04 -6.70
CA PRO A 123 0.49 12.25 -6.06
C PRO A 123 -1.03 12.38 -6.13
N ARG A 124 -1.66 12.69 -5.01
CA ARG A 124 -3.10 12.90 -4.89
C ARG A 124 -3.99 11.72 -5.28
N GLN A 125 -3.41 10.55 -5.49
CA GLN A 125 -4.16 9.33 -5.79
C GLN A 125 -4.72 8.69 -4.51
N ARG A 126 -5.75 7.86 -4.72
CA ARG A 126 -6.27 6.92 -3.74
C ARG A 126 -6.23 5.52 -4.32
N ILE A 127 -5.80 4.55 -3.52
CA ILE A 127 -5.78 3.13 -3.84
C ILE A 127 -6.33 2.38 -2.64
N ASP A 128 -7.27 1.47 -2.91
CA ASP A 128 -7.84 0.61 -1.89
C ASP A 128 -7.34 -0.82 -2.11
N PHE A 129 -7.06 -1.54 -1.03
CA PHE A 129 -6.71 -2.96 -1.08
C PHE A 129 -7.27 -3.73 0.12
N GLU A 130 -7.33 -5.05 -0.02
CA GLU A 130 -7.78 -5.91 1.08
C GLU A 130 -6.99 -7.22 1.16
N PHE A 131 -6.88 -7.74 2.37
CA PHE A 131 -6.23 -9.02 2.65
C PHE A 131 -6.92 -9.73 3.81
N THR A 132 -6.72 -11.05 3.91
CA THR A 132 -7.10 -11.82 5.09
C THR A 132 -5.98 -11.75 6.11
N ALA A 133 -6.30 -11.48 7.36
CA ALA A 133 -5.35 -11.54 8.46
C ALA A 133 -5.14 -13.01 8.89
N ASP A 134 -4.33 -13.74 8.12
CA ASP A 134 -4.11 -15.19 8.25
C ASP A 134 -2.67 -15.57 8.68
N ASN A 135 -1.84 -14.57 8.95
CA ASN A 135 -0.45 -14.76 9.35
C ASN A 135 -0.15 -14.00 10.64
N PRO A 136 -0.44 -14.58 11.83
CA PRO A 136 -0.23 -13.90 13.11
C PRO A 136 1.20 -13.42 13.32
N GLY A 137 1.36 -12.16 13.76
CA GLY A 137 2.68 -11.57 13.94
C GLY A 137 2.68 -10.05 14.04
N LYS A 138 3.85 -9.47 13.73
CA LYS A 138 4.10 -8.04 13.61
C LYS A 138 4.65 -7.79 12.23
N TRP A 139 3.87 -7.14 11.39
CA TRP A 139 4.20 -6.97 9.99
C TRP A 139 4.35 -5.51 9.64
N PHE A 140 5.40 -5.21 8.87
CA PHE A 140 5.71 -3.85 8.49
C PHE A 140 4.89 -3.44 7.27
N PHE A 141 4.22 -2.30 7.35
CA PHE A 141 3.59 -1.61 6.23
C PHE A 141 4.31 -0.29 6.02
N HIS A 142 5.02 -0.14 4.90
CA HIS A 142 5.93 0.97 4.73
C HIS A 142 6.11 1.39 3.27
N CYS A 143 6.62 2.59 3.08
CA CYS A 143 7.12 3.04 1.78
C CYS A 143 8.44 2.34 1.46
N HIS A 144 8.57 1.79 0.25
CA HIS A 144 9.80 1.11 -0.20
C HIS A 144 10.84 2.09 -0.79
N ASN A 145 10.54 3.40 -0.88
CA ASN A 145 11.55 4.42 -1.04
C ASN A 145 12.28 4.56 0.29
N LEU A 146 13.57 4.18 0.31
CA LEU A 146 14.36 4.11 1.54
C LEU A 146 14.45 5.43 2.29
N TYR A 147 14.51 6.56 1.59
CA TYR A 147 14.51 7.88 2.22
C TYR A 147 13.18 8.18 2.93
N HIS A 148 12.06 7.81 2.32
CA HIS A 148 10.75 7.99 2.95
C HIS A 148 10.57 7.06 4.14
N LEU A 149 11.02 5.81 4.02
CA LEU A 149 11.01 4.84 5.11
C LEU A 149 11.86 5.34 6.29
N ALA A 150 13.14 5.68 6.04
CA ALA A 150 14.07 6.15 7.06
C ALA A 150 13.59 7.45 7.74
N SER A 151 12.80 8.26 7.04
CA SER A 151 12.24 9.52 7.55
C SER A 151 10.84 9.36 8.15
N GLY A 152 10.34 8.12 8.33
CA GLY A 152 9.16 7.86 9.15
C GLY A 152 7.94 7.25 8.47
N MET A 153 7.95 6.99 7.14
CA MET A 153 6.78 6.46 6.44
C MET A 153 6.64 4.96 6.62
N ALA A 154 6.29 4.55 7.83
CA ALA A 154 5.98 3.17 8.17
C ALA A 154 4.99 3.05 9.32
N ARG A 155 4.31 1.89 9.40
CA ARG A 155 3.44 1.43 10.48
C ARG A 155 3.62 -0.07 10.67
N GLU A 156 3.22 -0.57 11.80
CA GLU A 156 3.12 -2.00 12.02
C GLU A 156 1.65 -2.45 11.95
N VAL A 157 1.38 -3.51 11.22
CA VAL A 157 0.16 -4.31 11.36
C VAL A 157 0.44 -5.35 12.44
N ARG A 158 -0.31 -5.32 13.54
CA ARG A 158 -0.13 -6.23 14.68
C ARG A 158 -1.38 -7.04 14.96
N TYR A 159 -1.16 -8.32 15.19
CA TYR A 159 -2.21 -9.21 15.65
C TYR A 159 -2.42 -9.10 17.15
N ARG A 160 -3.68 -9.09 17.54
CA ARG A 160 -4.06 -9.25 18.95
C ARG A 160 -3.87 -10.73 19.34
N ALA A 161 -3.41 -10.93 20.58
CA ALA A 161 -3.29 -12.27 21.17
C ALA A 161 -4.67 -12.84 21.48
#